data_a8ab2f42259fddeab146aeaf449cad7e
#
_entry.id   a8ab2f42259fddeab146aeaf449cad7e
#
_cell.length_a   1.000
_cell.length_b   1.000
_cell.length_c   1.000
_cell.angle_alpha   90.00
_cell.angle_beta   90.00
_cell.angle_gamma   90.00
#
_symmetry.space_group_name_H-M   'P 1'
#
loop_
_entity.id
_entity.type
_entity.pdbx_description
1 polymer ?
#
loop_
_entity_poly.entity_id
_entity_poly.type
_entity_poly.pdbx_seq_one_letter_code
_entity_poly.pdbx_strand_id
1 'polypeptide(L)'
;YQNDAYGKDGLEGGRKRLATYKMKFIEEIPVEPGEKDLSSQMLKFKNSGAEVVLMFVNPTVATIALKTCATIGYKPQWVSSNTLSDYGLMHKITGGLWEGVITGAFGMTPTADHPLLNMYREAAKKYAPEERWGTFFLAGVVFADPLVEALKRVGPNLSTEACLKALNSIRDHQTIGPKVTWTPQIHQGTDSIQVQKCGPNVEYILLQDWTSNDLATWKK
;
A
#
# COMPACT_ATOMS: atom_id res chain seq x y z
N TYR A 1 11.68 5.51 -8.39
CA TYR A 1 11.58 5.54 -6.92
C TYR A 1 11.85 6.94 -6.39
N GLN A 2 11.14 7.32 -5.32
CA GLN A 2 11.40 8.56 -4.61
C GLN A 2 12.80 8.54 -3.99
N ASN A 3 13.57 9.62 -4.11
CA ASN A 3 14.96 9.66 -3.66
C ASN A 3 15.06 9.92 -2.14
N ASP A 4 14.45 9.04 -1.36
CA ASP A 4 14.48 8.99 0.09
C ASP A 4 14.49 7.54 0.61
N ALA A 5 14.40 7.35 1.91
CA ALA A 5 14.40 6.02 2.52
C ALA A 5 13.25 5.15 1.99
N TYR A 6 12.02 5.71 1.90
CA TYR A 6 10.85 5.00 1.42
C TYR A 6 11.03 4.46 -0.01
N GLY A 7 11.43 5.30 -0.95
CA GLY A 7 11.62 4.88 -2.34
C GLY A 7 12.79 3.92 -2.52
N LYS A 8 13.88 4.10 -1.76
CA LYS A 8 15.05 3.21 -1.77
C LYS A 8 14.73 1.82 -1.20
N ASP A 9 13.91 1.73 -0.15
CA ASP A 9 13.44 0.46 0.38
C ASP A 9 12.58 -0.30 -0.64
N GLY A 10 11.70 0.42 -1.34
CA GLY A 10 10.91 -0.14 -2.42
C GLY A 10 11.75 -0.65 -3.59
N LEU A 11 12.77 0.10 -4.00
CA LEU A 11 13.72 -0.31 -5.03
C LEU A 11 14.46 -1.59 -4.61
N GLU A 12 14.96 -1.64 -3.38
CA GLU A 12 15.70 -2.79 -2.86
C GLU A 12 14.81 -4.04 -2.76
N GLY A 13 13.56 -3.87 -2.31
CA GLY A 13 12.56 -4.94 -2.32
C GLY A 13 12.32 -5.49 -3.72
N GLY A 14 12.16 -4.60 -4.71
CA GLY A 14 12.01 -4.97 -6.12
C GLY A 14 13.23 -5.72 -6.67
N ARG A 15 14.44 -5.23 -6.38
CA ARG A 15 15.70 -5.91 -6.77
C ARG A 15 15.80 -7.32 -6.20
N LYS A 16 15.54 -7.47 -4.89
CA LYS A 16 15.54 -8.79 -4.23
C LYS A 16 14.53 -9.74 -4.87
N ARG A 17 13.32 -9.24 -5.16
CA ARG A 17 12.28 -10.05 -5.77
C ARG A 17 12.64 -10.47 -7.19
N LEU A 18 13.07 -9.56 -8.04
CA LEU A 18 13.50 -9.86 -9.41
C LEU A 18 14.67 -10.85 -9.45
N ALA A 19 15.62 -10.73 -8.52
CA ALA A 19 16.77 -11.64 -8.44
C ALA A 19 16.35 -13.11 -8.24
N THR A 20 15.23 -13.39 -7.55
CA THR A 20 14.71 -14.76 -7.39
C THR A 20 14.26 -15.38 -8.72
N TYR A 21 13.93 -14.55 -9.70
CA TYR A 21 13.61 -14.96 -11.07
C TYR A 21 14.78 -14.79 -12.04
N LYS A 22 16.00 -14.53 -11.54
CA LYS A 22 17.19 -14.20 -12.35
C LYS A 22 16.98 -13.00 -13.28
N MET A 23 16.14 -12.06 -12.86
CA MET A 23 15.80 -10.83 -13.55
C MET A 23 16.38 -9.63 -12.82
N LYS A 24 16.45 -8.49 -13.50
CA LYS A 24 16.85 -7.19 -12.96
C LYS A 24 16.00 -6.08 -13.59
N PHE A 25 15.95 -4.92 -12.96
CA PHE A 25 15.39 -3.74 -13.60
C PHE A 25 16.18 -3.36 -14.85
N ILE A 26 15.49 -2.92 -15.90
CA ILE A 26 16.10 -2.36 -17.11
C ILE A 26 16.62 -0.94 -16.80
N GLU A 27 15.83 -0.17 -16.03
CA GLU A 27 16.11 1.18 -15.61
C GLU A 27 15.73 1.36 -14.14
N GLU A 28 16.54 2.15 -13.43
CA GLU A 28 16.27 2.54 -12.04
C GLU A 28 16.40 4.06 -11.96
N ILE A 29 15.29 4.77 -11.90
CA ILE A 29 15.25 6.23 -12.02
C ILE A 29 14.81 6.84 -10.70
N PRO A 30 15.66 7.61 -10.02
CA PRO A 30 15.29 8.40 -8.86
C PRO A 30 14.44 9.62 -9.28
N VAL A 31 13.53 10.02 -8.41
CA VAL A 31 12.75 11.26 -8.53
C VAL A 31 12.67 11.95 -7.18
N GLU A 32 12.77 13.28 -7.18
CA GLU A 32 12.65 14.04 -5.94
C GLU A 32 11.17 14.16 -5.50
N PRO A 33 10.88 14.18 -4.17
CA PRO A 33 9.50 14.24 -3.67
C PRO A 33 8.70 15.45 -4.17
N GLY A 34 9.36 16.54 -4.50
CA GLY A 34 8.77 17.80 -4.98
C GLY A 34 8.97 18.07 -6.47
N GLU A 35 9.45 17.09 -7.23
CA GLU A 35 9.70 17.26 -8.67
C GLU A 35 8.40 17.52 -9.42
N LYS A 36 8.42 18.55 -10.28
CA LYS A 36 7.23 19.03 -11.00
C LYS A 36 7.23 18.67 -12.47
N ASP A 37 8.37 18.23 -13.00
CA ASP A 37 8.53 17.81 -14.40
C ASP A 37 9.29 16.47 -14.44
N LEU A 38 8.63 15.46 -14.97
CA LEU A 38 9.18 14.10 -15.14
C LEU A 38 9.38 13.74 -16.63
N SER A 39 9.42 14.73 -17.52
CA SER A 39 9.49 14.50 -18.97
C SER A 39 10.72 13.67 -19.37
N SER A 40 11.88 13.99 -18.82
CA SER A 40 13.12 13.27 -19.12
C SER A 40 13.10 11.83 -18.58
N GLN A 41 12.57 11.62 -17.38
CA GLN A 41 12.47 10.31 -16.75
C GLN A 41 11.50 9.41 -17.53
N MET A 42 10.34 9.93 -17.90
CA MET A 42 9.33 9.16 -18.65
C MET A 42 9.76 8.87 -20.10
N LEU A 43 10.48 9.79 -20.73
CA LEU A 43 11.12 9.53 -22.03
C LEU A 43 12.19 8.44 -21.93
N LYS A 44 12.98 8.44 -20.86
CA LYS A 44 13.97 7.40 -20.62
C LYS A 44 13.31 6.02 -20.48
N PHE A 45 12.23 5.88 -19.70
CA PHE A 45 11.46 4.63 -19.64
C PHE A 45 10.89 4.21 -20.99
N LYS A 46 10.27 5.15 -21.73
CA LYS A 46 9.74 4.85 -23.05
C LYS A 46 10.83 4.33 -24.00
N ASN A 47 11.97 4.98 -24.02
CA ASN A 47 13.09 4.62 -24.91
C ASN A 47 13.77 3.32 -24.51
N SER A 48 13.73 2.93 -23.23
CA SER A 48 14.27 1.65 -22.76
C SER A 48 13.41 0.44 -23.15
N GLY A 49 12.17 0.68 -23.64
CA GLY A 49 11.22 -0.36 -23.95
C GLY A 49 10.60 -1.04 -22.73
N ALA A 50 10.65 -0.40 -21.55
CA ALA A 50 10.05 -0.95 -20.34
C ALA A 50 8.53 -1.11 -20.51
N GLU A 51 8.03 -2.33 -20.37
CA GLU A 51 6.60 -2.65 -20.47
C GLU A 51 5.89 -2.53 -19.12
N VAL A 52 6.63 -2.65 -18.02
CA VAL A 52 6.15 -2.53 -16.63
C VAL A 52 6.97 -1.50 -15.89
N VAL A 53 6.31 -0.58 -15.21
CA VAL A 53 6.96 0.42 -14.34
C VAL A 53 6.47 0.24 -12.91
N LEU A 54 7.40 -0.11 -12.02
CA LEU A 54 7.18 -0.14 -10.57
C LEU A 54 7.50 1.24 -9.99
N MET A 55 6.54 1.84 -9.26
CA MET A 55 6.74 3.14 -8.62
C MET A 55 6.53 3.09 -7.10
N PHE A 56 7.55 3.58 -6.40
CA PHE A 56 7.52 3.87 -4.97
C PHE A 56 7.72 5.37 -4.79
N VAL A 57 6.63 6.12 -4.96
CA VAL A 57 6.60 7.59 -4.95
C VAL A 57 5.33 8.08 -4.25
N ASN A 58 5.29 9.37 -3.93
CA ASN A 58 4.09 9.99 -3.37
C ASN A 58 3.00 10.25 -4.44
N PRO A 59 1.74 10.53 -4.05
CA PRO A 59 0.64 10.75 -4.97
C PRO A 59 0.85 11.86 -6.00
N THR A 60 1.55 12.93 -5.64
CA THR A 60 1.84 14.06 -6.53
C THR A 60 2.77 13.64 -7.66
N VAL A 61 3.87 12.99 -7.32
CA VAL A 61 4.84 12.48 -8.31
C VAL A 61 4.21 11.42 -9.21
N ALA A 62 3.42 10.48 -8.65
CA ALA A 62 2.69 9.49 -9.43
C ALA A 62 1.73 10.15 -10.44
N THR A 63 1.02 11.20 -10.02
CA THR A 63 0.11 11.95 -10.90
C THR A 63 0.85 12.60 -12.06
N ILE A 64 2.00 13.23 -11.79
CA ILE A 64 2.83 13.85 -12.83
C ILE A 64 3.34 12.78 -13.80
N ALA A 65 3.85 11.65 -13.30
CA ALA A 65 4.34 10.56 -14.13
C ALA A 65 3.28 10.02 -15.09
N LEU A 66 2.06 9.73 -14.60
CA LEU A 66 0.98 9.22 -15.44
C LEU A 66 0.55 10.25 -16.50
N LYS A 67 0.39 11.52 -16.11
CA LYS A 67 0.01 12.59 -17.05
C LYS A 67 1.09 12.82 -18.13
N THR A 68 2.36 12.82 -17.74
CA THR A 68 3.48 12.92 -18.68
C THR A 68 3.47 11.75 -19.65
N CYS A 69 3.31 10.51 -19.16
CA CYS A 69 3.22 9.33 -20.02
C CYS A 69 2.04 9.39 -21.00
N ALA A 70 0.88 9.87 -20.55
CA ALA A 70 -0.28 10.07 -21.44
C ALA A 70 0.05 11.05 -22.57
N THR A 71 0.74 12.16 -22.26
CA THR A 71 1.15 13.18 -23.25
C THR A 71 2.12 12.63 -24.29
N ILE A 72 3.10 11.81 -23.87
CA ILE A 72 4.10 11.24 -24.81
C ILE A 72 3.67 9.93 -25.46
N GLY A 73 2.43 9.46 -25.19
CA GLY A 73 1.90 8.22 -25.75
C GLY A 73 2.61 6.95 -25.24
N TYR A 74 3.10 6.96 -23.99
CA TYR A 74 3.70 5.79 -23.34
C TYR A 74 2.73 5.17 -22.35
N LYS A 75 2.43 3.88 -22.48
CA LYS A 75 1.39 3.17 -21.73
C LYS A 75 1.94 1.88 -21.12
N PRO A 76 2.83 1.94 -20.13
CA PRO A 76 3.31 0.74 -19.44
C PRO A 76 2.22 0.18 -18.50
N GLN A 77 2.37 -1.06 -18.06
CA GLN A 77 1.67 -1.55 -16.89
C GLN A 77 2.25 -0.89 -15.65
N TRP A 78 1.46 -0.09 -14.97
CA TRP A 78 1.86 0.53 -13.72
C TRP A 78 1.66 -0.42 -12.53
N VAL A 79 2.67 -0.53 -11.69
CA VAL A 79 2.65 -1.24 -10.41
C VAL A 79 3.12 -0.29 -9.32
N SER A 80 2.49 -0.29 -8.17
CA SER A 80 2.81 0.64 -7.10
C SER A 80 2.69 0.03 -5.71
N SER A 81 3.20 0.76 -4.73
CA SER A 81 3.07 0.42 -3.32
C SER A 81 1.66 0.68 -2.77
N ASN A 82 1.46 0.28 -1.54
CA ASN A 82 0.24 0.52 -0.77
C ASN A 82 -0.09 2.01 -0.52
N THR A 83 0.91 2.89 -0.55
CA THR A 83 0.69 4.34 -0.36
C THR A 83 -0.15 4.97 -1.47
N LEU A 84 -0.29 4.30 -2.61
CA LEU A 84 -1.10 4.74 -3.74
C LEU A 84 -2.36 3.88 -3.95
N SER A 85 -2.75 3.08 -2.96
CA SER A 85 -3.90 2.17 -3.04
C SER A 85 -5.26 2.83 -2.77
N ASP A 86 -5.31 4.13 -2.50
CA ASP A 86 -6.58 4.87 -2.43
C ASP A 86 -7.07 5.23 -3.84
N TYR A 87 -7.77 4.29 -4.46
CA TYR A 87 -8.19 4.43 -5.86
C TYR A 87 -9.12 5.62 -6.09
N GLY A 88 -10.00 5.93 -5.13
CA GLY A 88 -10.87 7.09 -5.23
C GLY A 88 -10.10 8.41 -5.30
N LEU A 89 -9.08 8.57 -4.45
CA LEU A 89 -8.20 9.72 -4.49
C LEU A 89 -7.37 9.74 -5.78
N MET A 90 -6.68 8.63 -6.06
CA MET A 90 -5.76 8.55 -7.20
C MET A 90 -6.46 8.74 -8.54
N HIS A 91 -7.64 8.15 -8.74
CA HIS A 91 -8.44 8.35 -9.94
C HIS A 91 -8.83 9.84 -10.11
N LYS A 92 -9.25 10.49 -9.01
CA LYS A 92 -9.62 11.91 -9.03
C LYS A 92 -8.45 12.81 -9.42
N ILE A 93 -7.29 12.68 -8.78
CA ILE A 93 -6.14 13.59 -9.01
C ILE A 93 -5.42 13.32 -10.33
N THR A 94 -5.47 12.09 -10.83
CA THR A 94 -4.91 11.73 -12.13
C THR A 94 -5.85 12.02 -13.31
N GLY A 95 -7.12 12.36 -13.05
CA GLY A 95 -8.12 12.56 -14.10
C GLY A 95 -8.50 11.27 -14.81
N GLY A 96 -8.61 10.17 -14.09
CA GLY A 96 -8.99 8.85 -14.61
C GLY A 96 -7.82 7.96 -15.06
N LEU A 97 -6.60 8.48 -15.14
CA LEU A 97 -5.44 7.71 -15.61
C LEU A 97 -4.99 6.60 -14.61
N TRP A 98 -5.66 6.48 -13.46
CA TRP A 98 -5.32 5.45 -12.47
C TRP A 98 -5.93 4.08 -12.77
N GLU A 99 -6.86 4.00 -13.71
CA GLU A 99 -7.45 2.72 -14.13
C GLU A 99 -6.37 1.78 -14.68
N GLY A 100 -6.41 0.52 -14.25
CA GLY A 100 -5.43 -0.50 -14.63
C GLY A 100 -4.18 -0.55 -13.75
N VAL A 101 -3.94 0.41 -12.85
CA VAL A 101 -2.80 0.39 -11.95
C VAL A 101 -2.95 -0.73 -10.91
N ILE A 102 -1.89 -1.50 -10.72
CA ILE A 102 -1.79 -2.56 -9.71
C ILE A 102 -1.10 -2.01 -8.47
N THR A 103 -1.64 -2.27 -7.28
CA THR A 103 -1.03 -1.84 -6.01
C THR A 103 -0.97 -2.98 -5.00
N GLY A 104 0.01 -2.90 -4.09
CA GLY A 104 -0.09 -3.59 -2.82
C GLY A 104 -1.15 -2.93 -1.93
N ALA A 105 -1.75 -3.68 -1.02
CA ALA A 105 -2.67 -3.15 -0.02
C ALA A 105 -2.43 -3.82 1.35
N PHE A 106 -2.51 -3.03 2.41
CA PHE A 106 -2.32 -3.46 3.81
C PHE A 106 -3.64 -3.58 4.58
N GLY A 107 -4.75 -3.19 3.97
CA GLY A 107 -6.09 -3.27 4.53
C GLY A 107 -7.09 -3.80 3.50
N MET A 108 -8.27 -4.21 3.99
CA MET A 108 -9.39 -4.57 3.12
C MET A 108 -9.75 -3.39 2.23
N THR A 109 -10.35 -3.68 1.09
CA THR A 109 -10.87 -2.61 0.22
C THR A 109 -11.93 -1.80 0.97
N PRO A 110 -11.99 -0.48 0.79
CA PRO A 110 -12.98 0.35 1.48
C PRO A 110 -14.44 -0.05 1.21
N THR A 111 -14.67 -0.79 0.15
CA THR A 111 -15.99 -1.26 -0.31
C THR A 111 -16.31 -2.69 0.11
N ALA A 112 -15.39 -3.42 0.74
CA ALA A 112 -15.60 -4.81 1.14
C ALA A 112 -16.80 -4.92 2.10
N ASP A 113 -17.55 -5.99 1.97
CA ASP A 113 -18.60 -6.38 2.92
C ASP A 113 -18.01 -7.33 3.96
N HIS A 114 -17.61 -6.77 5.09
CA HIS A 114 -17.04 -7.52 6.20
C HIS A 114 -17.52 -6.91 7.53
N PRO A 115 -17.98 -7.73 8.50
CA PRO A 115 -18.59 -7.23 9.74
C PRO A 115 -17.75 -6.21 10.48
N LEU A 116 -16.45 -6.46 10.63
CA LEU A 116 -15.52 -5.54 11.29
C LEU A 116 -15.38 -4.22 10.52
N LEU A 117 -15.27 -4.28 9.18
CA LEU A 117 -15.18 -3.08 8.35
C LEU A 117 -16.48 -2.28 8.39
N ASN A 118 -17.64 -2.95 8.39
CA ASN A 118 -18.94 -2.32 8.51
C ASN A 118 -19.09 -1.58 9.85
N MET A 119 -18.63 -2.18 10.95
CA MET A 119 -18.58 -1.53 12.26
C MET A 119 -17.76 -0.23 12.23
N TYR A 120 -16.58 -0.24 11.65
CA TYR A 120 -15.74 0.95 11.51
C TYR A 120 -16.37 1.99 10.57
N ARG A 121 -17.06 1.57 9.50
CA ARG A 121 -17.78 2.46 8.59
C ARG A 121 -18.91 3.22 9.30
N GLU A 122 -19.68 2.55 10.14
CA GLU A 122 -20.72 3.19 10.95
C GLU A 122 -20.12 4.10 12.03
N ALA A 123 -19.01 3.68 12.66
CA ALA A 123 -18.30 4.54 13.60
C ALA A 123 -17.75 5.81 12.92
N ALA A 124 -17.18 5.70 11.72
CA ALA A 124 -16.71 6.85 10.95
C ALA A 124 -17.84 7.84 10.65
N LYS A 125 -19.00 7.37 10.18
CA LYS A 125 -20.17 8.24 9.94
C LYS A 125 -20.60 8.98 11.20
N LYS A 126 -20.50 8.35 12.37
CA LYS A 126 -20.96 8.93 13.64
C LYS A 126 -19.95 9.90 14.25
N TYR A 127 -18.66 9.56 14.23
CA TYR A 127 -17.62 10.25 15.00
C TYR A 127 -16.65 11.07 14.16
N ALA A 128 -16.61 10.84 12.84
CA ALA A 128 -15.74 11.54 11.90
C ALA A 128 -16.47 11.79 10.56
N PRO A 129 -17.66 12.43 10.57
CA PRO A 129 -18.50 12.58 9.37
C PRO A 129 -17.84 13.43 8.28
N GLU A 130 -16.91 14.30 8.65
CA GLU A 130 -16.17 15.16 7.70
C GLU A 130 -14.98 14.46 7.04
N GLU A 131 -14.58 13.29 7.58
CA GLU A 131 -13.44 12.56 7.06
C GLU A 131 -13.86 11.67 5.88
N ARG A 132 -13.00 11.65 4.86
CA ARG A 132 -13.25 10.83 3.69
C ARG A 132 -13.01 9.35 3.99
N TRP A 133 -14.05 8.52 3.89
CA TRP A 133 -13.91 7.08 3.93
C TRP A 133 -13.10 6.58 2.72
N GLY A 134 -11.99 5.94 2.95
CA GLY A 134 -11.08 5.45 1.93
C GLY A 134 -9.87 4.74 2.53
N THR A 135 -8.92 4.33 1.70
CA THR A 135 -7.77 3.54 2.15
C THR A 135 -6.93 4.27 3.21
N PHE A 136 -6.77 5.59 3.11
CA PHE A 136 -6.01 6.35 4.11
C PHE A 136 -6.70 6.43 5.47
N PHE A 137 -8.05 6.54 5.50
CA PHE A 137 -8.79 6.44 6.75
C PHE A 137 -8.61 5.05 7.38
N LEU A 138 -8.75 4.00 6.57
CA LEU A 138 -8.57 2.61 7.01
C LEU A 138 -7.15 2.32 7.47
N ALA A 139 -6.14 3.00 6.92
CA ALA A 139 -4.76 2.89 7.41
C ALA A 139 -4.66 3.26 8.90
N GLY A 140 -5.27 4.38 9.30
CA GLY A 140 -5.34 4.78 10.71
C GLY A 140 -5.98 3.70 11.58
N VAL A 141 -7.07 3.09 11.11
CA VAL A 141 -7.75 1.99 11.83
C VAL A 141 -6.85 0.78 11.96
N VAL A 142 -6.26 0.30 10.86
CA VAL A 142 -5.37 -0.89 10.85
C VAL A 142 -4.19 -0.72 11.80
N PHE A 143 -3.58 0.47 11.82
CA PHE A 143 -2.42 0.72 12.67
C PHE A 143 -2.77 0.93 14.14
N ALA A 144 -3.95 1.48 14.44
CA ALA A 144 -4.39 1.69 15.81
C ALA A 144 -4.99 0.44 16.47
N ASP A 145 -5.62 -0.45 15.69
CA ASP A 145 -6.39 -1.58 16.21
C ASP A 145 -5.59 -2.49 17.15
N PRO A 146 -4.34 -2.91 16.85
CA PRO A 146 -3.56 -3.74 17.77
C PRO A 146 -3.21 -3.04 19.09
N LEU A 147 -3.00 -1.73 19.06
CA LEU A 147 -2.79 -0.96 20.29
C LEU A 147 -4.08 -0.92 21.12
N VAL A 148 -5.23 -0.71 20.48
CA VAL A 148 -6.53 -0.74 21.16
C VAL A 148 -6.77 -2.12 21.78
N GLU A 149 -6.46 -3.20 21.10
CA GLU A 149 -6.55 -4.56 21.63
C GLU A 149 -5.62 -4.74 22.84
N ALA A 150 -4.38 -4.27 22.77
CA ALA A 150 -3.46 -4.32 23.89
C ALA A 150 -3.97 -3.54 25.11
N LEU A 151 -4.49 -2.34 24.89
CA LEU A 151 -5.08 -1.51 25.97
C LEU A 151 -6.28 -2.19 26.65
N LYS A 152 -7.14 -2.86 25.86
CA LYS A 152 -8.24 -3.67 26.40
C LYS A 152 -7.75 -4.80 27.31
N ARG A 153 -6.67 -5.48 26.93
CA ARG A 153 -6.05 -6.55 27.72
C ARG A 153 -5.44 -6.04 29.04
N VAL A 154 -4.84 -4.85 29.01
CA VAL A 154 -4.25 -4.23 30.21
C VAL A 154 -5.33 -3.78 31.19
N GLY A 155 -6.42 -3.22 30.70
CA GLY A 155 -7.49 -2.68 31.56
C GLY A 155 -7.06 -1.42 32.32
N PRO A 156 -7.64 -1.17 33.53
CA PRO A 156 -7.46 0.10 34.25
C PRO A 156 -6.04 0.32 34.82
N ASN A 157 -5.25 -0.73 35.00
CA ASN A 157 -3.90 -0.65 35.59
C ASN A 157 -2.84 -0.37 34.50
N LEU A 158 -3.02 0.71 33.77
CA LEU A 158 -2.19 1.06 32.63
C LEU A 158 -0.78 1.49 33.05
N SER A 159 0.22 0.81 32.49
CA SER A 159 1.62 1.22 32.49
C SER A 159 2.27 0.88 31.16
N THR A 160 3.40 1.50 30.85
CA THR A 160 4.17 1.19 29.63
C THR A 160 4.56 -0.29 29.59
N GLU A 161 5.01 -0.84 30.71
CA GLU A 161 5.40 -2.25 30.82
C GLU A 161 4.21 -3.18 30.56
N ALA A 162 3.06 -2.92 31.19
CA ALA A 162 1.84 -3.70 30.99
C ALA A 162 1.38 -3.65 29.51
N CYS A 163 1.45 -2.48 28.90
CA CYS A 163 1.08 -2.29 27.49
C CYS A 163 2.02 -3.07 26.54
N LEU A 164 3.34 -2.97 26.75
CA LEU A 164 4.31 -3.74 25.97
C LEU A 164 4.14 -5.25 26.13
N LYS A 165 3.87 -5.71 27.37
CA LYS A 165 3.58 -7.13 27.62
C LYS A 165 2.31 -7.58 26.88
N ALA A 166 1.27 -6.76 26.90
CA ALA A 166 0.02 -7.05 26.21
C ALA A 166 0.22 -7.07 24.67
N LEU A 167 0.92 -6.10 24.09
CA LEU A 167 1.28 -6.09 22.67
C LEU A 167 2.05 -7.36 22.30
N ASN A 168 3.10 -7.69 23.03
CA ASN A 168 3.92 -8.87 22.80
C ASN A 168 3.18 -10.21 23.03
N SER A 169 1.97 -10.18 23.55
CA SER A 169 1.08 -11.35 23.70
C SER A 169 0.06 -11.52 22.61
N ILE A 170 -0.03 -10.57 21.66
CA ILE A 170 -0.97 -10.65 20.54
C ILE A 170 -0.55 -11.79 19.60
N ARG A 171 -1.49 -12.69 19.29
CA ARG A 171 -1.31 -13.79 18.35
C ARG A 171 -2.52 -13.86 17.44
N ASP A 172 -2.28 -13.90 16.15
CA ASP A 172 -3.30 -14.09 15.10
C ASP A 172 -4.53 -13.18 15.26
N HIS A 173 -4.32 -11.98 15.79
CA HIS A 173 -5.39 -11.01 15.98
C HIS A 173 -5.91 -10.52 14.63
N GLN A 174 -7.22 -10.67 14.40
CA GLN A 174 -7.87 -10.25 13.18
C GLN A 174 -8.09 -8.74 13.18
N THR A 175 -7.51 -8.06 12.23
CA THR A 175 -7.74 -6.64 11.93
C THR A 175 -8.61 -6.49 10.68
N ILE A 176 -8.90 -5.28 10.23
CA ILE A 176 -9.44 -5.03 8.87
C ILE A 176 -8.34 -5.14 7.79
N GLY A 177 -7.19 -5.61 8.15
CA GLY A 177 -6.07 -6.02 7.31
C GLY A 177 -5.77 -7.49 7.51
N PRO A 178 -4.50 -7.90 7.38
CA PRO A 178 -4.08 -9.25 7.69
C PRO A 178 -4.13 -9.52 9.20
N LYS A 179 -4.07 -10.77 9.57
CA LYS A 179 -3.86 -11.16 10.97
C LYS A 179 -2.48 -10.69 11.42
N VAL A 180 -2.41 -10.24 12.67
CA VAL A 180 -1.19 -9.70 13.25
C VAL A 180 -0.74 -10.49 14.48
N THR A 181 0.58 -10.64 14.63
CA THR A 181 1.23 -11.32 15.74
C THR A 181 2.45 -10.52 16.18
N TRP A 182 2.56 -10.23 17.47
CA TRP A 182 3.76 -9.64 18.07
C TRP A 182 4.38 -10.58 19.10
N THR A 183 5.71 -10.58 19.15
CA THR A 183 6.49 -11.25 20.17
C THR A 183 7.60 -10.33 20.65
N PRO A 184 8.28 -10.63 21.77
CA PRO A 184 9.45 -9.84 22.17
C PRO A 184 10.58 -9.78 21.11
N GLN A 185 10.61 -10.72 20.18
CA GLN A 185 11.61 -10.81 19.11
C GLN A 185 11.13 -10.27 17.75
N ILE A 186 9.81 -10.23 17.53
CA ILE A 186 9.21 -9.83 16.25
C ILE A 186 8.26 -8.66 16.52
N HIS A 187 8.69 -7.46 16.15
CA HIS A 187 7.91 -6.23 16.31
C HIS A 187 7.22 -5.79 15.00
N GLN A 188 7.38 -6.54 13.92
CA GLN A 188 6.60 -6.40 12.70
C GLN A 188 5.37 -7.30 12.82
N GLY A 189 4.20 -6.72 12.98
CA GLY A 189 2.95 -7.47 13.24
C GLY A 189 2.55 -8.44 12.15
N THR A 190 2.90 -8.15 10.90
CA THR A 190 2.63 -8.97 9.72
C THR A 190 3.62 -8.66 8.60
N ASP A 191 3.81 -9.60 7.71
CA ASP A 191 4.51 -9.45 6.43
C ASP A 191 3.57 -9.64 5.23
N SER A 192 2.27 -9.73 5.49
CA SER A 192 1.28 -10.06 4.46
C SER A 192 0.68 -8.81 3.83
N ILE A 193 0.48 -8.89 2.52
CA ILE A 193 -0.22 -7.87 1.71
C ILE A 193 -1.25 -8.53 0.81
N GLN A 194 -2.23 -7.77 0.35
CA GLN A 194 -3.03 -8.10 -0.83
C GLN A 194 -2.45 -7.40 -2.06
N VAL A 195 -2.68 -7.98 -3.25
CA VAL A 195 -2.42 -7.32 -4.53
C VAL A 195 -3.76 -7.01 -5.19
N GLN A 196 -3.97 -5.75 -5.50
CA GLN A 196 -5.22 -5.23 -6.02
C GLN A 196 -4.95 -4.45 -7.32
N LYS A 197 -5.98 -4.33 -8.15
CA LYS A 197 -5.94 -3.53 -9.39
C LYS A 197 -7.11 -2.55 -9.39
N CYS A 198 -6.85 -1.32 -9.80
CA CYS A 198 -7.91 -0.35 -10.04
C CYS A 198 -8.66 -0.73 -11.33
N GLY A 199 -9.90 -1.14 -11.20
CA GLY A 199 -10.80 -1.40 -12.31
C GLY A 199 -11.54 -0.16 -12.79
N PRO A 200 -12.45 -0.32 -13.78
CA PRO A 200 -13.35 0.73 -14.23
C PRO A 200 -14.18 1.31 -13.09
N ASN A 201 -14.48 2.61 -13.15
CA ASN A 201 -15.28 3.29 -12.13
C ASN A 201 -14.73 3.14 -10.69
N VAL A 202 -13.39 3.05 -10.55
CA VAL A 202 -12.72 2.92 -9.25
C VAL A 202 -13.02 1.59 -8.55
N GLU A 203 -13.37 0.56 -9.29
CA GLU A 203 -13.55 -0.79 -8.74
C GLU A 203 -12.24 -1.33 -8.16
N TYR A 204 -12.33 -2.00 -7.01
CA TYR A 204 -11.21 -2.70 -6.39
C TYR A 204 -11.22 -4.17 -6.82
N ILE A 205 -10.38 -4.53 -7.78
CA ILE A 205 -10.24 -5.89 -8.28
C ILE A 205 -9.14 -6.60 -7.47
N LEU A 206 -9.49 -7.64 -6.71
CA LEU A 206 -8.53 -8.44 -5.97
C LEU A 206 -7.80 -9.38 -6.95
N LEU A 207 -6.48 -9.22 -7.08
CA LEU A 207 -5.64 -10.10 -7.89
C LEU A 207 -5.01 -11.23 -7.07
N GLN A 208 -4.59 -10.92 -5.83
CA GLN A 208 -3.99 -11.89 -4.90
C GLN A 208 -4.46 -11.55 -3.49
N ASP A 209 -4.99 -12.56 -2.81
CA ASP A 209 -5.39 -12.42 -1.41
C ASP A 209 -4.16 -12.40 -0.48
N TRP A 210 -4.39 -12.21 0.82
CA TRP A 210 -3.33 -12.06 1.81
C TRP A 210 -2.22 -13.08 1.61
N THR A 211 -1.05 -12.57 1.31
CA THR A 211 0.13 -13.37 1.04
C THR A 211 1.35 -12.74 1.69
N SER A 212 2.19 -13.57 2.29
CA SER A 212 3.43 -13.11 2.92
C SER A 212 4.51 -12.85 1.87
N ASN A 213 5.59 -12.21 2.28
CA ASN A 213 6.78 -12.05 1.44
C ASN A 213 7.58 -13.35 1.29
N ASP A 214 7.20 -14.42 1.99
CA ASP A 214 7.79 -15.74 1.78
C ASP A 214 7.49 -16.23 0.37
N LEU A 215 8.56 -16.46 -0.38
CA LEU A 215 8.50 -16.90 -1.78
C LEU A 215 7.79 -18.24 -1.95
N ALA A 216 7.78 -19.09 -0.93
CA ALA A 216 7.11 -20.39 -0.96
C ALA A 216 5.58 -20.25 -1.03
N THR A 217 5.03 -19.13 -0.56
CA THR A 217 3.58 -18.88 -0.52
C THR A 217 3.02 -18.28 -1.82
N TRP A 218 3.88 -17.78 -2.71
CA TRP A 218 3.44 -17.20 -3.97
C TRP A 218 3.10 -18.31 -4.97
N LYS A 219 1.89 -18.26 -5.50
CA LYS A 219 1.50 -19.16 -6.60
C LYS A 219 2.44 -18.96 -7.78
N LYS A 220 2.99 -20.06 -8.25
CA LYS A 220 3.80 -20.11 -9.49
C LYS A 220 2.91 -19.95 -10.71
#